data_adb813887838fb1a14ef62deea674c78
#
_entry.id   adb813887838fb1a14ef62deea674c78
#
_cell.length_a   1.000
_cell.length_b   1.000
_cell.length_c   1.000
_cell.angle_alpha   90.00
_cell.angle_beta   90.00
_cell.angle_gamma   90.00
#
_symmetry.space_group_name_H-M   'P 1'
#
loop_
_entity.id
_entity.type
_entity.pdbx_description
1 polymer ?
#
loop_
_entity_poly.entity_id
_entity_poly.type
_entity_poly.pdbx_seq_one_letter_code
_entity_poly.pdbx_strand_id
1 'polypeptide(L)'
;MSDVTLTTLLELKQRGEKITMLTCYDATFAATACAAGVEILLIGDSLGMVLQGHDSTLPVTVADMAYHTAAVKRGNKGALILCDLPFMSAATLEQTYQSCTQLMQAGAHMV
;
A
#
# COMPACT_ATOMS: atom_id res chain seq x y z
N MET A 1 -2.08 -16.29 -9.55
CA MET A 1 -0.88 -16.13 -8.69
C MET A 1 -1.26 -16.49 -7.27
N SER A 2 -0.41 -17.22 -6.56
CA SER A 2 -0.61 -17.48 -5.15
C SER A 2 -0.35 -16.19 -4.35
N ASP A 3 -0.95 -16.09 -3.18
CA ASP A 3 -0.84 -14.90 -2.36
C ASP A 3 0.61 -14.67 -1.89
N VAL A 4 1.07 -13.42 -1.99
CA VAL A 4 2.35 -12.98 -1.45
C VAL A 4 2.15 -12.60 0.01
N THR A 5 2.91 -13.23 0.88
CA THR A 5 2.90 -13.01 2.33
C THR A 5 4.27 -12.53 2.79
N LEU A 6 4.38 -12.16 4.06
CA LEU A 6 5.70 -11.85 4.65
C LEU A 6 6.65 -13.04 4.52
N THR A 7 6.15 -14.26 4.70
CA THR A 7 6.96 -15.48 4.54
C THR A 7 7.47 -15.59 3.11
N THR A 8 6.62 -15.29 2.10
CA THR A 8 7.04 -15.29 0.69
C THR A 8 8.21 -14.32 0.47
N LEU A 9 8.11 -13.11 1.03
CA LEU A 9 9.16 -12.08 0.88
C LEU A 9 10.46 -12.52 1.54
N LEU A 10 10.40 -13.14 2.73
CA LEU A 10 11.56 -13.64 3.41
C LEU A 10 12.25 -14.77 2.61
N GLU A 11 11.46 -15.66 2.02
CA GLU A 11 11.98 -16.73 1.17
C GLU A 11 12.69 -16.20 -0.07
N LEU A 12 12.10 -15.19 -0.73
CA LEU A 12 12.72 -14.53 -1.87
C LEU A 12 14.06 -13.91 -1.48
N LYS A 13 14.10 -13.21 -0.35
CA LYS A 13 15.34 -12.62 0.17
C LYS A 13 16.41 -13.69 0.44
N GLN A 14 16.03 -14.79 1.06
CA GLN A 14 16.96 -15.88 1.37
C GLN A 14 17.54 -16.55 0.12
N ARG A 15 16.74 -16.63 -0.95
CA ARG A 15 17.19 -17.17 -2.23
C ARG A 15 17.95 -16.16 -3.08
N GLY A 16 18.08 -14.92 -2.63
CA GLY A 16 18.74 -13.87 -3.40
C GLY A 16 17.93 -13.35 -4.58
N GLU A 17 16.63 -13.63 -4.61
CA GLU A 17 15.73 -13.12 -5.66
C GLU A 17 15.23 -11.72 -5.31
N LYS A 18 15.18 -10.85 -6.31
CA LYS A 18 14.73 -9.48 -6.13
C LYS A 18 13.22 -9.43 -5.91
N ILE A 19 12.80 -8.60 -4.98
CA ILE A 19 11.38 -8.31 -4.71
C ILE A 19 11.04 -7.05 -5.49
N THR A 20 9.93 -7.09 -6.26
CA THR A 20 9.46 -5.90 -6.97
C THR A 20 8.36 -5.23 -6.18
N MET A 21 8.43 -3.91 -6.07
CA MET A 21 7.40 -3.08 -5.45
C MET A 21 7.06 -1.93 -6.39
N LEU A 22 5.78 -1.70 -6.59
CA LEU A 22 5.29 -0.67 -7.50
C LEU A 22 4.18 0.12 -6.83
N THR A 23 4.22 1.44 -6.94
CA THR A 23 3.11 2.27 -6.49
C THR A 23 1.84 1.95 -7.28
N CYS A 24 0.70 1.95 -6.58
CA CYS A 24 -0.57 1.57 -7.17
C CYS A 24 -1.70 2.26 -6.41
N TYR A 25 -2.69 2.81 -7.12
CA TYR A 25 -3.70 3.67 -6.52
C TYR A 25 -5.13 3.32 -6.91
N ASP A 26 -5.34 2.34 -7.79
CA ASP A 26 -6.68 1.95 -8.22
C ASP A 26 -6.76 0.46 -8.57
N ALA A 27 -7.99 -0.01 -8.80
CA ALA A 27 -8.25 -1.43 -9.03
C ALA A 27 -7.69 -1.92 -10.37
N THR A 28 -7.74 -1.10 -11.41
CA THR A 28 -7.27 -1.50 -12.75
C THR A 28 -5.75 -1.70 -12.76
N PHE A 29 -5.01 -0.73 -12.21
CA PHE A 29 -3.56 -0.85 -12.12
C PHE A 29 -3.14 -1.96 -11.15
N ALA A 30 -3.90 -2.20 -10.08
CA ALA A 30 -3.63 -3.33 -9.17
C ALA A 30 -3.70 -4.66 -9.93
N ALA A 31 -4.76 -4.88 -10.70
CA ALA A 31 -4.91 -6.10 -11.50
C ALA A 31 -3.79 -6.23 -12.54
N THR A 32 -3.42 -5.14 -13.19
CA THR A 32 -2.35 -5.12 -14.20
C THR A 32 -0.99 -5.44 -13.59
N ALA A 33 -0.67 -4.82 -12.46
CA ALA A 33 0.60 -5.08 -11.76
C ALA A 33 0.68 -6.54 -11.27
N CYS A 34 -0.41 -7.07 -10.75
CA CYS A 34 -0.47 -8.48 -10.36
C CYS A 34 -0.24 -9.41 -11.54
N ALA A 35 -0.84 -9.12 -12.69
CA ALA A 35 -0.64 -9.91 -13.91
C ALA A 35 0.82 -9.87 -14.37
N ALA A 36 1.53 -8.79 -14.10
CA ALA A 36 2.96 -8.64 -14.40
C ALA A 36 3.87 -9.33 -13.36
N GLY A 37 3.32 -9.85 -12.27
CA GLY A 37 4.09 -10.56 -11.24
C GLY A 37 4.69 -9.67 -10.15
N VAL A 38 4.20 -8.45 -9.99
CA VAL A 38 4.66 -7.54 -8.92
C VAL A 38 4.27 -8.12 -7.56
N GLU A 39 5.23 -8.23 -6.64
CA GLU A 39 5.01 -8.82 -5.31
C GLU A 39 4.35 -7.85 -4.34
N ILE A 40 4.69 -6.56 -4.38
CA ILE A 40 4.18 -5.57 -3.43
C ILE A 40 3.54 -4.40 -4.16
N LEU A 41 2.30 -4.07 -3.80
CA LEU A 41 1.62 -2.87 -4.27
C LEU A 41 1.68 -1.83 -3.15
N LEU A 42 2.27 -0.68 -3.44
CA LEU A 42 2.44 0.40 -2.47
C LEU A 42 1.42 1.49 -2.70
N ILE A 43 0.62 1.77 -1.67
CA ILE A 43 -0.18 3.00 -1.63
C ILE A 43 0.69 4.03 -0.94
N GLY A 44 1.37 4.86 -1.73
CA GLY A 44 2.28 5.87 -1.22
C GLY A 44 1.60 7.21 -1.03
N ASP A 45 2.01 7.97 -0.01
CA ASP A 45 1.46 9.31 0.24
C ASP A 45 1.81 10.31 -0.87
N SER A 46 2.72 9.95 -1.77
CA SER A 46 2.97 10.71 -3.00
C SER A 46 1.73 10.84 -3.89
N LEU A 47 0.65 10.06 -3.62
CA LEU A 47 -0.63 10.25 -4.29
C LEU A 47 -1.15 11.69 -4.15
N GLY A 48 -0.79 12.38 -3.07
CA GLY A 48 -1.13 13.77 -2.89
C GLY A 48 -0.57 14.68 -3.97
N MET A 49 0.58 14.31 -4.52
CA MET A 49 1.22 15.06 -5.59
C MET A 49 0.80 14.54 -6.97
N VAL A 50 0.88 13.25 -7.19
CA VAL A 50 0.69 12.66 -8.54
C VAL A 50 -0.78 12.51 -8.93
N LEU A 51 -1.69 12.37 -7.96
CA LEU A 51 -3.12 12.23 -8.24
C LEU A 51 -3.92 13.46 -7.82
N GLN A 52 -3.60 14.06 -6.66
CA GLN A 52 -4.36 15.18 -6.12
C GLN A 52 -3.82 16.54 -6.56
N GLY A 53 -2.60 16.60 -7.10
CA GLY A 53 -2.01 17.82 -7.63
C GLY A 53 -1.45 18.78 -6.60
N HIS A 54 -1.21 18.32 -5.35
CA HIS A 54 -0.57 19.15 -4.33
C HIS A 54 0.93 19.30 -4.57
N ASP A 55 1.54 20.33 -4.00
CA ASP A 55 2.98 20.58 -4.10
C ASP A 55 3.80 19.70 -3.15
N SER A 56 3.14 19.04 -2.20
CA SER A 56 3.80 18.18 -1.21
C SER A 56 2.84 17.07 -0.74
N THR A 57 3.35 16.19 0.11
CA THR A 57 2.53 15.14 0.72
C THR A 57 1.82 15.60 2.01
N LEU A 58 2.09 16.82 2.48
CA LEU A 58 1.54 17.32 3.75
C LEU A 58 0.01 17.30 3.84
N PRO A 59 -0.76 17.62 2.77
CA PRO A 59 -2.22 17.64 2.86
C PRO A 59 -2.87 16.26 2.87
N VAL A 60 -2.13 15.19 2.59
CA VAL A 60 -2.71 13.83 2.49
C VAL A 60 -3.21 13.37 3.84
N THR A 61 -4.46 12.88 3.88
CA THR A 61 -5.11 12.38 5.10
C THR A 61 -5.10 10.85 5.16
N VAL A 62 -5.33 10.30 6.35
CA VAL A 62 -5.54 8.85 6.51
C VAL A 62 -6.74 8.39 5.68
N ALA A 63 -7.80 9.21 5.61
CA ALA A 63 -8.98 8.89 4.79
C ALA A 63 -8.63 8.77 3.31
N ASP A 64 -7.76 9.65 2.79
CA ASP A 64 -7.27 9.54 1.41
C ASP A 64 -6.54 8.21 1.19
N MET A 65 -5.64 7.86 2.10
CA MET A 65 -4.88 6.62 2.01
C MET A 65 -5.80 5.40 2.09
N ALA A 66 -6.79 5.43 2.99
CA ALA A 66 -7.77 4.35 3.12
C ALA A 66 -8.62 4.19 1.87
N TYR A 67 -9.04 5.28 1.24
CA TYR A 67 -9.80 5.24 -0.01
C TYR A 67 -9.04 4.49 -1.10
N HIS A 68 -7.79 4.88 -1.34
CA HIS A 68 -6.98 4.27 -2.38
C HIS A 68 -6.59 2.83 -2.03
N THR A 69 -6.33 2.53 -0.76
CA THR A 69 -6.07 1.17 -0.30
C THR A 69 -7.27 0.26 -0.60
N ALA A 70 -8.49 0.71 -0.33
CA ALA A 70 -9.70 -0.06 -0.61
C ALA A 70 -9.88 -0.31 -2.11
N ALA A 71 -9.59 0.68 -2.95
CA ALA A 71 -9.65 0.52 -4.41
C ALA A 71 -8.62 -0.51 -4.90
N VAL A 72 -7.38 -0.42 -4.43
CA VAL A 72 -6.31 -1.38 -4.77
C VAL A 72 -6.70 -2.78 -4.30
N LYS A 73 -7.24 -2.91 -3.09
CA LYS A 73 -7.68 -4.20 -2.55
C LYS A 73 -8.68 -4.88 -3.46
N ARG A 74 -9.64 -4.14 -4.01
CA ARG A 74 -10.67 -4.72 -4.89
C ARG A 74 -10.08 -5.26 -6.19
N GLY A 75 -9.01 -4.66 -6.69
CA GLY A 75 -8.33 -5.12 -7.92
C GLY A 75 -7.18 -6.09 -7.67
N ASN A 76 -6.75 -6.25 -6.43
CA ASN A 76 -5.59 -7.08 -6.09
C ASN A 76 -5.87 -8.56 -6.36
N LYS A 77 -4.88 -9.24 -6.95
CA LYS A 77 -4.94 -10.67 -7.31
C LYS A 77 -3.87 -11.49 -6.59
N GLY A 78 -3.45 -11.06 -5.40
CA GLY A 78 -2.51 -11.82 -4.59
C GLY A 78 -1.22 -11.12 -4.18
N ALA A 79 -0.99 -9.87 -4.61
CA ALA A 79 0.14 -9.09 -4.14
C ALA A 79 -0.03 -8.68 -2.66
N LEU A 80 1.07 -8.43 -1.98
CA LEU A 80 1.04 -7.84 -0.65
C LEU A 80 0.78 -6.34 -0.78
N ILE A 81 -0.21 -5.85 -0.06
CA ILE A 81 -0.57 -4.42 -0.07
C ILE A 81 0.11 -3.72 1.09
N LEU A 82 0.95 -2.74 0.78
CA LEU A 82 1.67 -1.92 1.74
C LEU A 82 1.17 -0.48 1.62
N CYS A 83 0.82 0.14 2.74
CA CYS A 83 0.28 1.51 2.74
C CYS A 83 1.11 2.41 3.65
N ASP A 84 1.47 3.59 3.15
CA ASP A 84 2.14 4.61 3.95
C ASP A 84 1.21 5.21 4.99
N LEU A 85 1.78 5.57 6.14
CA LEU A 85 1.13 6.47 7.10
C LEU A 85 1.40 7.92 6.65
N PRO A 86 0.37 8.73 6.41
CA PRO A 86 0.58 10.10 5.95
C PRO A 86 1.09 11.00 7.08
N PHE A 87 1.46 12.24 6.72
CA PHE A 87 2.05 13.21 7.62
C PHE A 87 1.24 13.37 8.92
N MET A 88 1.93 13.29 10.05
CA MET A 88 1.38 13.49 11.41
C MET A 88 0.25 12.53 11.79
N SER A 89 0.14 11.39 11.11
CA SER A 89 -0.85 10.36 11.43
C SER A 89 -0.38 9.37 12.48
N ALA A 90 0.86 9.49 12.95
CA ALA A 90 1.48 8.60 13.94
C ALA A 90 2.23 9.42 15.01
N ALA A 91 1.70 10.60 15.38
CA ALA A 91 2.36 11.50 16.32
C ALA A 91 2.32 11.00 17.76
N THR A 92 1.33 10.18 18.10
CA THR A 92 1.20 9.52 19.41
C THR A 92 0.97 8.03 19.20
N LEU A 93 1.18 7.24 20.23
CA LEU A 93 0.93 5.79 20.16
C LEU A 93 -0.53 5.49 19.85
N GLU A 94 -1.45 6.19 20.53
CA GLU A 94 -2.88 6.02 20.29
C GLU A 94 -3.25 6.37 18.85
N GLN A 95 -2.78 7.49 18.34
CA GLN A 95 -3.02 7.91 16.95
C GLN A 95 -2.44 6.88 15.97
N THR A 96 -1.27 6.35 16.24
CA THR A 96 -0.64 5.32 15.41
C THR A 96 -1.54 4.09 15.31
N TYR A 97 -2.06 3.60 16.44
CA TYR A 97 -2.97 2.46 16.45
C TYR A 97 -4.25 2.74 15.68
N GLN A 98 -4.84 3.93 15.85
CA GLN A 98 -6.05 4.31 15.12
C GLN A 98 -5.82 4.38 13.62
N SER A 99 -4.73 5.02 13.19
CA SER A 99 -4.39 5.15 11.77
C SER A 99 -4.10 3.79 11.14
N CYS A 100 -3.30 2.95 11.79
CA CYS A 100 -2.98 1.60 11.30
C CYS A 100 -4.24 0.74 11.21
N THR A 101 -5.12 0.82 12.19
CA THR A 101 -6.39 0.09 12.18
C THR A 101 -7.22 0.47 10.96
N GLN A 102 -7.37 1.76 10.70
CA GLN A 102 -8.16 2.24 9.56
C GLN A 102 -7.59 1.74 8.23
N LEU A 103 -6.28 1.77 8.06
CA LEU A 103 -5.63 1.33 6.83
C LEU A 103 -5.67 -0.19 6.66
N MET A 104 -5.49 -0.94 7.74
CA MET A 104 -5.59 -2.40 7.71
C MET A 104 -7.02 -2.85 7.40
N GLN A 105 -8.02 -2.17 7.98
CA GLN A 105 -9.43 -2.44 7.68
C GLN A 105 -9.79 -2.11 6.22
N ALA A 106 -9.13 -1.13 5.63
CA ALA A 106 -9.30 -0.80 4.21
C ALA A 106 -8.69 -1.86 3.29
N GLY A 107 -7.76 -2.67 3.78
CA GLY A 107 -7.20 -3.77 3.02
C GLY A 107 -5.68 -3.86 3.01
N ALA A 108 -4.96 -2.98 3.68
CA ALA A 108 -3.51 -3.08 3.77
C ALA A 108 -3.11 -4.34 4.57
N HIS A 109 -2.08 -5.02 4.10
CA HIS A 109 -1.47 -6.13 4.82
C HIS A 109 -0.35 -5.64 5.75
N MET A 110 0.22 -4.48 5.43
CA MET A 110 1.32 -3.87 6.17
C MET A 110 1.23 -2.35 6.04
N VAL A 111 1.59 -1.65 7.07
CA VAL A 111 1.69 -0.19 7.06
C VAL A 111 3.09 0.25 7.47
#